data_6bea3aedad0006f3950055ed3debbc6a
#
_entry.id   6bea3aedad0006f3950055ed3debbc6a
#
_cell.length_a   1.000
_cell.length_b   1.000
_cell.length_c   1.000
_cell.angle_alpha   90.00
_cell.angle_beta   90.00
_cell.angle_gamma   90.00
#
_symmetry.space_group_name_H-M   'P 1'
#
loop_
_entity.id
_entity.type
_entity.pdbx_description
1 polymer ?
#
loop_
_entity_poly.entity_id
_entity_poly.type
_entity_poly.pdbx_seq_one_letter_code
_entity_poly.pdbx_strand_id
1 'polypeptide(L)'
;MKKEYIIYKLSDASKEACKIDNELFPTYNVKRGLRNEDGTGVLVGLTKVGNVVGYERLPEGGLKAIPGKLFYRGYDVEDIAHGLIKEKRFGFEEVAYLLLSGKLPDKEELAGFKELICDNMPLEQKTKMNILDLEGQNIMNILARSVLEMYTFDPNPDDTSRDNLMRQSIELISRFPTIIAYAYNIYRHSQQGRSLHIRHPHENLSIAENFLHMLKKDFTDLEARTLDLLLVLQAEHGGGNNSTFTVRVTSSTGTDTYSSIAAGIGSLKGPLHGGANIQVVDMFHHLKENIADWKNVDEIDTYFMRMLNKEAYNKTGLIYGIGHAVYTISDPRAVVLKELARDLAKEKGREEEFAFLELLESRAIECFAKHKGTKKRVSSNVDFYSGFVYEMIGLPQEIYTPLFAMARIVGWTAHRIEELNFDGKRIIRPAYKNVLEEQPYLPIADR
;
A
#
# COMPACT_ATOMS: atom_id res chain seq x y z
N MET A 1 1.73 -11.99 39.92
CA MET A 1 1.20 -10.83 40.68
C MET A 1 2.17 -9.63 40.72
N LYS A 2 3.41 -9.73 41.28
CA LYS A 2 4.30 -8.54 41.34
C LYS A 2 4.67 -7.92 39.99
N LYS A 3 4.98 -8.73 38.96
CA LYS A 3 5.39 -8.22 37.65
C LYS A 3 4.23 -7.53 36.91
N GLU A 4 3.06 -8.13 36.91
CA GLU A 4 1.86 -7.56 36.27
C GLU A 4 1.43 -6.24 36.93
N TYR A 5 1.54 -6.17 38.28
CA TYR A 5 1.25 -4.95 39.01
C TYR A 5 2.20 -3.80 38.68
N ILE A 6 3.51 -4.09 38.49
CA ILE A 6 4.49 -3.08 38.05
C ILE A 6 4.17 -2.60 36.63
N ILE A 7 3.85 -3.53 35.73
CA ILE A 7 3.45 -3.18 34.33
C ILE A 7 2.20 -2.29 34.37
N TYR A 8 1.20 -2.63 35.19
CA TYR A 8 0.00 -1.83 35.33
C TYR A 8 0.31 -0.41 35.85
N LYS A 9 1.12 -0.27 36.90
CA LYS A 9 1.53 1.04 37.42
C LYS A 9 2.28 1.88 36.39
N LEU A 10 3.21 1.29 35.64
CA LEU A 10 3.94 1.98 34.59
C LEU A 10 3.00 2.42 33.45
N SER A 11 2.08 1.54 33.07
CA SER A 11 1.07 1.85 32.05
C SER A 11 0.15 3.00 32.49
N ASP A 12 -0.27 3.00 33.75
CA ASP A 12 -1.14 4.04 34.29
C ASP A 12 -0.41 5.39 34.38
N ALA A 13 0.81 5.41 34.89
CA ALA A 13 1.64 6.61 34.92
C ALA A 13 1.93 7.16 33.50
N SER A 14 2.09 6.30 32.52
CA SER A 14 2.34 6.70 31.13
C SER A 14 1.17 7.45 30.49
N LYS A 15 -0.07 7.25 30.96
CA LYS A 15 -1.26 7.96 30.41
C LYS A 15 -1.12 9.47 30.59
N GLU A 16 -0.75 9.93 31.78
CA GLU A 16 -0.54 11.35 32.01
C GLU A 16 0.78 11.85 31.41
N ALA A 17 1.84 11.05 31.49
CA ALA A 17 3.15 11.42 30.91
C ALA A 17 3.12 11.60 29.39
N CYS A 18 2.24 10.87 28.67
CA CYS A 18 2.08 10.96 27.22
C CYS A 18 1.00 11.93 26.78
N LYS A 19 0.31 12.59 27.69
CA LYS A 19 -0.77 13.52 27.37
C LYS A 19 -0.20 14.87 26.90
N ILE A 20 -0.50 15.20 25.66
CA ILE A 20 -0.15 16.49 25.06
C ILE A 20 -1.45 17.25 24.79
N ASP A 21 -1.55 18.46 25.26
CA ASP A 21 -2.68 19.33 25.00
C ASP A 21 -2.76 19.65 23.49
N ASN A 22 -3.94 19.46 22.90
CA ASN A 22 -4.15 19.73 21.49
C ASN A 22 -3.97 21.22 21.13
N GLU A 23 -4.19 22.14 22.07
CA GLU A 23 -4.00 23.58 21.88
C GLU A 23 -2.52 23.96 21.65
N LEU A 24 -1.58 23.11 22.04
CA LEU A 24 -0.15 23.33 21.80
C LEU A 24 0.24 23.17 20.32
N PHE A 25 -0.48 22.35 19.54
CA PHE A 25 -0.16 22.17 18.13
C PHE A 25 -0.30 23.47 17.31
N PRO A 26 -1.43 24.17 17.34
CA PRO A 26 -1.53 25.48 16.70
C PRO A 26 -0.62 26.52 17.34
N THR A 27 -0.45 26.54 18.67
CA THR A 27 0.41 27.50 19.39
C THR A 27 1.86 27.46 18.87
N TYR A 28 2.40 26.28 18.62
CA TYR A 28 3.74 26.10 18.07
C TYR A 28 3.79 25.92 16.55
N ASN A 29 2.66 26.15 15.85
CA ASN A 29 2.53 25.96 14.39
C ASN A 29 2.98 24.56 13.92
N VAL A 30 2.70 23.52 14.72
CA VAL A 30 3.07 22.15 14.40
C VAL A 30 2.20 21.61 13.26
N LYS A 31 2.83 21.17 12.19
CA LYS A 31 2.14 20.55 11.04
C LYS A 31 1.86 19.09 11.33
N ARG A 32 0.78 18.83 12.10
CA ARG A 32 0.42 17.49 12.57
C ARG A 32 0.22 16.52 11.39
N GLY A 33 0.90 15.37 11.42
CA GLY A 33 0.90 14.42 10.31
C GLY A 33 1.52 14.98 9.02
N LEU A 34 2.38 16.00 9.12
CA LEU A 34 2.99 16.72 7.99
C LEU A 34 1.94 17.29 7.02
N ARG A 35 0.85 17.86 7.60
CA ARG A 35 -0.22 18.54 6.84
C ARG A 35 -0.31 20.02 7.18
N ASN A 36 -0.45 20.82 6.14
CA ASN A 36 -0.80 22.22 6.25
C ASN A 36 -2.29 22.41 6.59
N GLU A 37 -2.67 23.59 7.03
CA GLU A 37 -4.06 23.91 7.40
C GLU A 37 -5.03 23.80 6.21
N ASP A 38 -4.57 24.07 4.99
CA ASP A 38 -5.32 23.90 3.76
C ASP A 38 -5.48 22.41 3.34
N GLY A 39 -4.88 21.49 4.12
CA GLY A 39 -4.92 20.04 3.86
C GLY A 39 -3.86 19.54 2.89
N THR A 40 -2.98 20.41 2.38
CA THR A 40 -1.84 19.97 1.55
C THR A 40 -0.76 19.32 2.38
N GLY A 41 0.08 18.48 1.76
CA GLY A 41 1.27 17.93 2.41
C GLY A 41 2.34 19.01 2.59
N VAL A 42 3.08 18.91 3.71
CA VAL A 42 4.31 19.70 3.88
C VAL A 42 5.34 19.24 2.86
N LEU A 43 5.92 20.17 2.10
CA LEU A 43 6.96 19.85 1.13
C LEU A 43 8.28 19.56 1.86
N VAL A 44 8.72 18.30 1.86
CA VAL A 44 9.89 17.82 2.59
C VAL A 44 11.03 17.34 1.69
N GLY A 45 10.80 17.22 0.38
CA GLY A 45 11.80 16.75 -0.57
C GLY A 45 11.39 16.93 -2.02
N LEU A 46 12.30 16.57 -2.93
CA LEU A 46 12.09 16.57 -4.38
C LEU A 46 12.21 15.13 -4.88
N THR A 47 11.47 14.79 -5.93
CA THR A 47 11.53 13.46 -6.57
C THR A 47 11.25 13.55 -8.07
N LYS A 48 11.86 12.64 -8.82
CA LYS A 48 11.55 12.38 -10.23
C LYS A 48 10.86 11.03 -10.44
N VAL A 49 10.57 10.27 -9.35
CA VAL A 49 10.02 8.92 -9.45
C VAL A 49 8.52 8.94 -9.75
N GLY A 50 7.77 9.67 -8.95
CA GLY A 50 6.31 9.75 -9.11
C GLY A 50 5.76 11.12 -8.77
N ASN A 51 4.61 11.47 -9.37
CA ASN A 51 3.89 12.72 -9.08
C ASN A 51 2.41 12.44 -8.89
N VAL A 52 1.86 12.90 -7.77
CA VAL A 52 0.47 12.71 -7.34
C VAL A 52 -0.22 14.06 -7.34
N VAL A 53 -1.17 14.28 -8.24
CA VAL A 53 -1.80 15.59 -8.46
C VAL A 53 -3.31 15.47 -8.28
N GLY A 54 -3.91 16.28 -7.41
CA GLY A 54 -5.38 16.34 -7.17
C GLY A 54 -5.92 17.76 -7.15
N TYR A 55 -5.05 18.75 -7.30
CA TYR A 55 -5.40 20.19 -7.36
C TYR A 55 -4.37 20.98 -8.13
N GLU A 56 -4.78 22.11 -8.65
CA GLU A 56 -3.91 23.14 -9.23
C GLU A 56 -3.89 24.38 -8.32
N ARG A 57 -2.75 25.10 -8.29
CA ARG A 57 -2.63 26.39 -7.61
C ARG A 57 -3.12 27.47 -8.53
N LEU A 58 -4.03 28.32 -8.04
CA LEU A 58 -4.51 29.47 -8.80
C LEU A 58 -3.50 30.62 -8.73
N PRO A 59 -3.36 31.42 -9.80
CA PRO A 59 -2.45 32.58 -9.83
C PRO A 59 -2.73 33.59 -8.70
N GLU A 60 -4.00 33.80 -8.35
CA GLU A 60 -4.46 34.69 -7.30
C GLU A 60 -4.31 34.07 -5.88
N GLY A 61 -3.79 32.86 -5.79
CA GLY A 61 -3.71 32.09 -4.56
C GLY A 61 -4.88 31.15 -4.38
N GLY A 62 -4.72 30.15 -3.50
CA GLY A 62 -5.71 29.11 -3.28
C GLY A 62 -5.51 27.85 -4.13
N LEU A 63 -6.40 26.89 -3.95
CA LEU A 63 -6.35 25.58 -4.58
C LEU A 63 -7.67 25.30 -5.31
N LYS A 64 -7.58 24.84 -6.55
CA LYS A 64 -8.70 24.32 -7.31
C LYS A 64 -8.58 22.82 -7.45
N ALA A 65 -9.58 22.07 -6.98
CA ALA A 65 -9.61 20.62 -7.17
C ALA A 65 -9.73 20.28 -8.66
N ILE A 66 -8.95 19.30 -9.09
CA ILE A 66 -8.97 18.75 -10.45
C ILE A 66 -9.14 17.23 -10.38
N PRO A 67 -9.55 16.55 -11.47
CA PRO A 67 -9.46 15.10 -11.54
C PRO A 67 -8.06 14.64 -11.15
N GLY A 68 -7.96 13.59 -10.32
CA GLY A 68 -6.68 13.09 -9.88
C GLY A 68 -5.82 12.62 -11.03
N LYS A 69 -4.51 12.85 -10.93
CA LYS A 69 -3.51 12.34 -11.87
C LYS A 69 -2.36 11.70 -11.10
N LEU A 70 -1.84 10.64 -11.66
CA LEU A 70 -0.67 9.92 -11.15
C LEU A 70 0.31 9.73 -12.29
N PHE A 71 1.55 10.15 -12.08
CA PHE A 71 2.59 10.03 -13.09
C PHE A 71 3.74 9.16 -12.56
N TYR A 72 4.19 8.22 -13.37
CA TYR A 72 5.39 7.42 -13.17
C TYR A 72 6.49 7.95 -14.10
N ARG A 73 7.54 8.55 -13.54
CA ARG A 73 8.63 9.16 -14.31
C ARG A 73 8.15 10.14 -15.41
N GLY A 74 7.01 10.79 -15.18
CA GLY A 74 6.40 11.73 -16.11
C GLY A 74 5.35 11.15 -17.06
N TYR A 75 5.17 9.83 -17.10
CA TYR A 75 4.11 9.18 -17.87
C TYR A 75 2.83 9.06 -17.05
N ASP A 76 1.69 9.44 -17.62
CA ASP A 76 0.39 9.30 -16.96
C ASP A 76 0.03 7.83 -16.79
N VAL A 77 -0.34 7.42 -15.58
CA VAL A 77 -0.67 6.03 -15.29
C VAL A 77 -1.92 5.54 -16.00
N GLU A 78 -2.87 6.43 -16.27
CA GLU A 78 -4.07 6.10 -17.08
C GLU A 78 -3.68 5.76 -18.51
N ASP A 79 -2.77 6.53 -19.12
CA ASP A 79 -2.28 6.26 -20.49
C ASP A 79 -1.52 4.93 -20.55
N ILE A 80 -0.65 4.64 -19.56
CA ILE A 80 0.03 3.36 -19.45
C ILE A 80 -0.99 2.23 -19.38
N ALA A 81 -1.95 2.33 -18.46
CA ALA A 81 -2.94 1.30 -18.22
C ALA A 81 -3.83 1.03 -19.45
N HIS A 82 -4.35 2.08 -20.07
CA HIS A 82 -5.17 1.95 -21.29
C HIS A 82 -4.36 1.38 -22.47
N GLY A 83 -3.07 1.72 -22.58
CA GLY A 83 -2.16 1.11 -23.55
C GLY A 83 -2.05 -0.40 -23.37
N LEU A 84 -1.82 -0.84 -22.12
CA LEU A 84 -1.71 -2.26 -21.76
C LEU A 84 -3.02 -3.03 -21.99
N ILE A 85 -4.17 -2.44 -21.63
CA ILE A 85 -5.51 -3.02 -21.87
C ILE A 85 -5.74 -3.19 -23.37
N LYS A 86 -5.49 -2.17 -24.17
CA LYS A 86 -5.67 -2.19 -25.62
C LYS A 86 -4.81 -3.24 -26.30
N GLU A 87 -3.56 -3.36 -25.87
CA GLU A 87 -2.58 -4.31 -26.42
C GLU A 87 -2.74 -5.72 -25.83
N LYS A 88 -3.56 -5.89 -24.80
CA LYS A 88 -3.80 -7.17 -24.08
C LYS A 88 -2.51 -7.83 -23.60
N ARG A 89 -1.58 -7.05 -23.07
CA ARG A 89 -0.28 -7.52 -22.58
C ARG A 89 -0.05 -7.25 -21.09
N PHE A 90 0.89 -7.96 -20.50
CA PHE A 90 1.38 -7.74 -19.14
C PHE A 90 2.34 -6.55 -19.12
N GLY A 91 2.20 -5.67 -18.13
CA GLY A 91 2.90 -4.40 -18.05
C GLY A 91 3.66 -4.16 -16.75
N PHE A 92 3.55 -5.01 -15.75
CA PHE A 92 4.18 -4.72 -14.47
C PHE A 92 5.71 -4.68 -14.57
N GLU A 93 6.33 -5.59 -15.32
CA GLU A 93 7.77 -5.58 -15.56
C GLU A 93 8.22 -4.33 -16.35
N GLU A 94 7.41 -3.86 -17.31
CA GLU A 94 7.67 -2.60 -18.03
C GLU A 94 7.65 -1.40 -17.10
N VAL A 95 6.66 -1.34 -16.21
CA VAL A 95 6.56 -0.27 -15.19
C VAL A 95 7.70 -0.36 -14.17
N ALA A 96 8.10 -1.57 -13.79
CA ALA A 96 9.27 -1.76 -12.93
C ALA A 96 10.54 -1.24 -13.60
N TYR A 97 10.75 -1.56 -14.86
CA TYR A 97 11.86 -1.03 -15.63
C TYR A 97 11.82 0.50 -15.71
N LEU A 98 10.66 1.08 -16.06
CA LEU A 98 10.45 2.53 -16.11
C LEU A 98 10.80 3.22 -14.80
N LEU A 99 10.27 2.73 -13.67
CA LEU A 99 10.47 3.35 -12.36
C LEU A 99 11.94 3.28 -11.91
N LEU A 100 12.63 2.18 -12.20
CA LEU A 100 14.04 2.00 -11.85
C LEU A 100 14.98 2.79 -12.78
N SER A 101 14.80 2.70 -14.10
CA SER A 101 15.71 3.28 -15.11
C SER A 101 15.39 4.73 -15.45
N GLY A 102 14.12 5.16 -15.32
CA GLY A 102 13.62 6.48 -15.71
C GLY A 102 13.19 6.59 -17.18
N LYS A 103 13.21 5.49 -17.95
CA LYS A 103 12.75 5.44 -19.36
C LYS A 103 11.91 4.19 -19.63
N LEU A 104 11.03 4.24 -20.60
CA LEU A 104 10.36 3.04 -21.10
C LEU A 104 11.36 2.15 -21.86
N PRO A 105 11.31 0.81 -21.66
CA PRO A 105 12.15 -0.11 -22.38
C PRO A 105 11.72 -0.25 -23.84
N ASP A 106 12.65 -0.51 -24.73
CA ASP A 106 12.34 -1.09 -26.03
C ASP A 106 12.04 -2.60 -25.90
N LYS A 107 11.74 -3.26 -27.03
CA LYS A 107 11.37 -4.69 -27.02
C LYS A 107 12.50 -5.60 -26.51
N GLU A 108 13.73 -5.29 -26.86
CA GLU A 108 14.91 -6.09 -26.48
C GLU A 108 15.22 -5.86 -25.00
N GLU A 109 15.22 -4.62 -24.54
CA GLU A 109 15.39 -4.24 -23.14
C GLU A 109 14.33 -4.88 -22.24
N LEU A 110 13.04 -4.85 -22.69
CA LEU A 110 11.95 -5.47 -21.93
C LEU A 110 12.08 -6.99 -21.84
N ALA A 111 12.47 -7.64 -22.96
CA ALA A 111 12.67 -9.09 -23.00
C ALA A 111 13.80 -9.50 -22.06
N GLY A 112 14.96 -8.85 -22.13
CA GLY A 112 16.09 -9.11 -21.25
C GLY A 112 15.77 -8.82 -19.77
N PHE A 113 15.00 -7.77 -19.48
CA PHE A 113 14.57 -7.47 -18.12
C PHE A 113 13.61 -8.53 -17.57
N LYS A 114 12.67 -9.04 -18.37
CA LYS A 114 11.78 -10.14 -17.98
C LYS A 114 12.55 -11.43 -17.69
N GLU A 115 13.52 -11.77 -18.52
CA GLU A 115 14.42 -12.91 -18.29
C GLU A 115 15.15 -12.74 -16.95
N LEU A 116 15.77 -11.58 -16.71
CA LEU A 116 16.45 -11.27 -15.47
C LEU A 116 15.56 -11.37 -14.22
N ILE A 117 14.31 -10.90 -14.31
CA ILE A 117 13.30 -11.03 -13.24
C ILE A 117 13.01 -12.52 -12.98
N CYS A 118 12.75 -13.30 -14.01
CA CYS A 118 12.44 -14.73 -13.88
C CYS A 118 13.61 -15.52 -13.26
N ASP A 119 14.83 -15.25 -13.68
CA ASP A 119 16.03 -15.91 -13.15
C ASP A 119 16.25 -15.64 -11.65
N ASN A 120 15.80 -14.48 -11.16
CA ASN A 120 15.91 -14.07 -9.77
C ASN A 120 14.70 -14.47 -8.89
N MET A 121 13.62 -15.01 -9.45
CA MET A 121 12.42 -15.42 -8.68
C MET A 121 12.66 -16.59 -7.73
N PRO A 122 13.45 -17.62 -8.09
CA PRO A 122 13.70 -18.74 -7.19
C PRO A 122 14.44 -18.30 -5.93
N LEU A 123 13.96 -18.77 -4.78
CA LEU A 123 14.61 -18.52 -3.50
C LEU A 123 15.76 -19.51 -3.25
N GLU A 124 16.78 -19.07 -2.55
CA GLU A 124 17.81 -19.92 -1.98
C GLU A 124 17.17 -21.03 -1.11
N GLN A 125 17.75 -22.24 -1.14
CA GLN A 125 17.21 -23.38 -0.40
C GLN A 125 17.04 -23.07 1.10
N LYS A 126 17.97 -22.35 1.68
CA LYS A 126 17.94 -21.98 3.10
C LYS A 126 16.81 -20.99 3.41
N THR A 127 16.63 -19.98 2.56
CA THR A 127 15.51 -19.03 2.68
C THR A 127 14.17 -19.74 2.56
N LYS A 128 14.02 -20.71 1.64
CA LYS A 128 12.82 -21.56 1.54
C LYS A 128 12.54 -22.28 2.86
N MET A 129 13.55 -22.96 3.41
CA MET A 129 13.38 -23.70 4.67
C MET A 129 13.02 -22.77 5.83
N ASN A 130 13.68 -21.63 5.93
CA ASN A 130 13.38 -20.66 6.98
C ASN A 130 11.94 -20.10 6.88
N ILE A 131 11.43 -19.83 5.67
CA ILE A 131 10.02 -19.41 5.50
C ILE A 131 9.07 -20.52 5.97
N LEU A 132 9.38 -21.79 5.67
CA LEU A 132 8.58 -22.93 6.09
C LEU A 132 8.57 -23.12 7.62
N ASP A 133 9.66 -22.75 8.30
CA ASP A 133 9.76 -22.78 9.77
C ASP A 133 9.09 -21.59 10.46
N LEU A 134 8.74 -20.55 9.70
CA LEU A 134 8.12 -19.32 10.22
C LEU A 134 6.61 -19.46 10.43
N GLU A 135 6.08 -20.44 11.07
CA GLU A 135 4.64 -20.73 11.33
C GLU A 135 3.81 -19.51 11.82
N GLY A 136 4.10 -18.32 11.30
CA GLY A 136 3.51 -17.06 11.75
C GLY A 136 2.09 -16.82 11.23
N GLN A 137 1.30 -16.11 12.02
CA GLN A 137 -0.09 -15.76 11.70
C GLN A 137 -0.21 -14.54 10.76
N ASN A 138 0.89 -13.86 10.45
CA ASN A 138 0.86 -12.61 9.67
C ASN A 138 1.89 -12.62 8.56
N ILE A 139 1.42 -12.66 7.32
CA ILE A 139 2.25 -12.78 6.12
C ILE A 139 3.16 -11.55 5.93
N MET A 140 2.70 -10.34 6.27
CA MET A 140 3.54 -9.14 6.23
C MET A 140 4.71 -9.20 7.21
N ASN A 141 4.52 -9.85 8.37
CA ASN A 141 5.62 -10.07 9.32
C ASN A 141 6.62 -11.10 8.78
N ILE A 142 6.13 -12.18 8.17
CA ILE A 142 6.99 -13.18 7.50
C ILE A 142 7.77 -12.50 6.37
N LEU A 143 7.12 -11.69 5.54
CA LEU A 143 7.77 -10.96 4.45
C LEU A 143 8.91 -10.07 4.97
N ALA A 144 8.67 -9.27 6.02
CA ALA A 144 9.70 -8.41 6.60
C ALA A 144 10.91 -9.20 7.14
N ARG A 145 10.64 -10.33 7.81
CA ARG A 145 11.70 -11.21 8.33
C ARG A 145 12.50 -11.87 7.22
N SER A 146 11.82 -12.31 6.15
CA SER A 146 12.50 -12.89 4.97
C SER A 146 13.35 -11.85 4.24
N VAL A 147 12.90 -10.61 4.14
CA VAL A 147 13.69 -9.52 3.57
C VAL A 147 14.94 -9.26 4.41
N LEU A 148 14.83 -9.19 5.74
CA LEU A 148 15.99 -9.01 6.62
C LEU A 148 16.97 -10.20 6.55
N GLU A 149 16.47 -11.41 6.35
CA GLU A 149 17.29 -12.60 6.18
C GLU A 149 18.13 -12.55 4.89
N MET A 150 17.60 -11.97 3.81
CA MET A 150 18.32 -11.82 2.54
C MET A 150 19.65 -11.07 2.70
N TYR A 151 19.76 -10.16 3.67
CA TYR A 151 21.01 -9.50 4.06
C TYR A 151 22.14 -10.52 4.31
N THR A 152 21.83 -11.63 4.97
CA THR A 152 22.82 -12.65 5.38
C THR A 152 23.44 -13.38 4.18
N PHE A 153 22.73 -13.44 3.06
CA PHE A 153 23.15 -14.15 1.86
C PHE A 153 23.67 -13.23 0.74
N ASP A 154 23.49 -11.92 0.90
CA ASP A 154 24.04 -10.94 -0.04
C ASP A 154 25.57 -10.82 0.16
N PRO A 155 26.37 -10.98 -0.89
CA PRO A 155 27.84 -10.84 -0.78
C PRO A 155 28.27 -9.38 -0.46
N ASN A 156 27.44 -8.38 -0.75
CA ASN A 156 27.74 -6.97 -0.56
C ASN A 156 26.53 -6.20 0.02
N PRO A 157 26.02 -6.58 1.20
CA PRO A 157 24.74 -6.07 1.70
C PRO A 157 24.75 -4.58 2.02
N ASP A 158 25.90 -4.04 2.47
CA ASP A 158 26.08 -2.64 2.88
C ASP A 158 26.60 -1.72 1.75
N ASP A 159 26.88 -2.27 0.58
CA ASP A 159 27.33 -1.47 -0.56
C ASP A 159 26.14 -0.67 -1.14
N THR A 160 26.22 0.66 -1.03
CA THR A 160 25.22 1.60 -1.55
C THR A 160 25.59 2.17 -2.92
N SER A 161 26.53 1.56 -3.63
CA SER A 161 26.80 1.90 -5.03
C SER A 161 25.56 1.70 -5.89
N ARG A 162 25.45 2.50 -6.96
CA ARG A 162 24.28 2.46 -7.85
C ARG A 162 24.03 1.07 -8.43
N ASP A 163 25.08 0.40 -8.85
CA ASP A 163 24.99 -0.93 -9.47
C ASP A 163 24.51 -1.96 -8.46
N ASN A 164 25.03 -1.92 -7.23
CA ASN A 164 24.60 -2.84 -6.18
C ASN A 164 23.16 -2.56 -5.71
N LEU A 165 22.77 -1.28 -5.58
CA LEU A 165 21.38 -0.92 -5.27
C LEU A 165 20.43 -1.41 -6.37
N MET A 166 20.83 -1.35 -7.64
CA MET A 166 20.04 -1.87 -8.76
C MET A 166 19.90 -3.39 -8.70
N ARG A 167 20.98 -4.11 -8.46
CA ARG A 167 20.98 -5.57 -8.27
C ARG A 167 20.05 -5.98 -7.14
N GLN A 168 20.21 -5.40 -5.95
CA GLN A 168 19.38 -5.67 -4.78
C GLN A 168 17.88 -5.35 -5.05
N SER A 169 17.60 -4.27 -5.78
CA SER A 169 16.24 -3.90 -6.16
C SER A 169 15.59 -4.94 -7.06
N ILE A 170 16.31 -5.42 -8.08
CA ILE A 170 15.81 -6.45 -9.00
C ILE A 170 15.56 -7.76 -8.26
N GLU A 171 16.49 -8.18 -7.40
CA GLU A 171 16.33 -9.38 -6.57
C GLU A 171 15.10 -9.30 -5.66
N LEU A 172 14.87 -8.17 -4.99
CA LEU A 172 13.72 -7.97 -4.13
C LEU A 172 12.39 -8.00 -4.91
N ILE A 173 12.33 -7.27 -6.04
CA ILE A 173 11.15 -7.24 -6.92
C ILE A 173 10.81 -8.66 -7.39
N SER A 174 11.82 -9.44 -7.80
CA SER A 174 11.65 -10.79 -8.29
C SER A 174 11.23 -11.79 -7.20
N ARG A 175 11.75 -11.65 -5.98
CA ARG A 175 11.55 -12.62 -4.89
C ARG A 175 10.30 -12.37 -4.05
N PHE A 176 9.75 -11.16 -4.02
CA PHE A 176 8.53 -10.83 -3.26
C PHE A 176 7.35 -11.76 -3.59
N PRO A 177 7.01 -12.02 -4.87
CA PRO A 177 5.94 -12.96 -5.22
C PRO A 177 6.15 -14.34 -4.61
N THR A 178 7.37 -14.87 -4.70
CA THR A 178 7.72 -16.21 -4.21
C THR A 178 7.67 -16.28 -2.68
N ILE A 179 8.22 -15.27 -1.98
CA ILE A 179 8.16 -15.18 -0.51
C ILE A 179 6.72 -15.14 -0.02
N ILE A 180 5.88 -14.29 -0.63
CA ILE A 180 4.47 -14.13 -0.24
C ILE A 180 3.68 -15.42 -0.49
N ALA A 181 3.87 -16.06 -1.65
CA ALA A 181 3.18 -17.30 -1.97
C ALA A 181 3.57 -18.44 -1.01
N TYR A 182 4.85 -18.56 -0.67
CA TYR A 182 5.33 -19.59 0.28
C TYR A 182 4.84 -19.29 1.69
N ALA A 183 4.93 -18.03 2.13
CA ALA A 183 4.40 -17.61 3.42
C ALA A 183 2.90 -17.88 3.57
N TYR A 184 2.11 -17.67 2.51
CA TYR A 184 0.70 -18.00 2.51
C TYR A 184 0.45 -19.51 2.54
N ASN A 185 1.19 -20.30 1.79
CA ASN A 185 1.03 -21.75 1.78
C ASN A 185 1.38 -22.38 3.15
N ILE A 186 2.44 -21.88 3.82
CA ILE A 186 2.75 -22.33 5.18
C ILE A 186 1.70 -21.85 6.20
N TYR A 187 1.19 -20.61 6.07
CA TYR A 187 0.07 -20.13 6.88
C TYR A 187 -1.15 -21.05 6.76
N ARG A 188 -1.56 -21.42 5.54
CA ARG A 188 -2.66 -22.37 5.33
C ARG A 188 -2.39 -23.71 5.97
N HIS A 189 -1.17 -24.19 5.87
CA HIS A 189 -0.79 -25.47 6.46
C HIS A 189 -0.87 -25.43 7.98
N SER A 190 -0.17 -24.49 8.60
CA SER A 190 -0.02 -24.38 10.05
C SER A 190 -1.27 -23.87 10.77
N GLN A 191 -2.01 -22.92 10.20
CA GLN A 191 -3.15 -22.27 10.86
C GLN A 191 -4.51 -22.83 10.43
N GLN A 192 -4.62 -23.38 9.21
CA GLN A 192 -5.89 -23.88 8.67
C GLN A 192 -5.91 -25.40 8.47
N GLY A 193 -4.83 -26.11 8.83
CA GLY A 193 -4.74 -27.58 8.71
C GLY A 193 -4.83 -28.09 7.25
N ARG A 194 -4.47 -27.26 6.26
CA ARG A 194 -4.48 -27.65 4.86
C ARG A 194 -3.18 -28.34 4.45
N SER A 195 -3.24 -29.20 3.44
CA SER A 195 -2.03 -29.80 2.87
C SER A 195 -1.06 -28.73 2.35
N LEU A 196 0.22 -28.87 2.65
CA LEU A 196 1.25 -27.97 2.15
C LEU A 196 1.54 -28.30 0.69
N HIS A 197 1.36 -27.32 -0.17
CA HIS A 197 1.71 -27.38 -1.59
C HIS A 197 2.66 -26.23 -1.94
N ILE A 198 3.86 -26.58 -2.34
CA ILE A 198 4.87 -25.61 -2.79
C ILE A 198 5.01 -25.77 -4.31
N ARG A 199 4.64 -24.71 -5.04
CA ARG A 199 4.89 -24.59 -6.49
C ARG A 199 6.02 -23.61 -6.71
N HIS A 200 6.90 -23.94 -7.62
CA HIS A 200 8.04 -23.06 -7.98
C HIS A 200 7.61 -22.08 -9.07
N PRO A 201 8.26 -20.91 -9.15
CA PRO A 201 8.08 -20.01 -10.29
C PRO A 201 8.47 -20.68 -11.60
N HIS A 202 7.84 -20.28 -12.68
CA HIS A 202 8.06 -20.81 -14.02
C HIS A 202 8.67 -19.73 -14.91
N GLU A 203 9.71 -20.09 -15.67
CA GLU A 203 10.55 -19.16 -16.45
C GLU A 203 9.83 -18.39 -17.56
N ASN A 204 8.69 -18.92 -18.06
CA ASN A 204 7.95 -18.31 -19.18
C ASN A 204 6.71 -17.51 -18.72
N LEU A 205 6.54 -17.27 -17.43
CA LEU A 205 5.41 -16.54 -16.87
C LEU A 205 5.83 -15.15 -16.35
N SER A 206 4.95 -14.16 -16.51
CA SER A 206 5.09 -12.85 -15.88
C SER A 206 5.02 -12.94 -14.35
N ILE A 207 5.36 -11.87 -13.64
CA ILE A 207 5.23 -11.79 -12.18
C ILE A 207 3.79 -12.12 -11.73
N ALA A 208 2.77 -11.55 -12.39
CA ALA A 208 1.38 -11.78 -12.05
C ALA A 208 0.96 -13.25 -12.27
N GLU A 209 1.31 -13.82 -13.42
CA GLU A 209 1.04 -15.22 -13.73
C GLU A 209 1.76 -16.16 -12.77
N ASN A 210 3.04 -15.92 -12.49
CA ASN A 210 3.83 -16.70 -11.53
C ASN A 210 3.22 -16.66 -10.13
N PHE A 211 2.77 -15.49 -9.69
CA PHE A 211 2.12 -15.38 -8.41
C PHE A 211 0.83 -16.21 -8.33
N LEU A 212 -0.03 -16.13 -9.35
CA LEU A 212 -1.22 -16.97 -9.42
C LEU A 212 -0.88 -18.47 -9.52
N HIS A 213 0.11 -18.83 -10.34
CA HIS A 213 0.58 -20.21 -10.47
C HIS A 213 1.04 -20.79 -9.12
N MET A 214 1.77 -20.02 -8.31
CA MET A 214 2.25 -20.47 -7.00
C MET A 214 1.14 -20.59 -5.96
N LEU A 215 0.08 -19.79 -6.05
CA LEU A 215 -1.06 -19.83 -5.12
C LEU A 215 -2.15 -20.81 -5.52
N LYS A 216 -2.55 -20.80 -6.79
CA LYS A 216 -3.61 -21.63 -7.33
C LYS A 216 -3.18 -22.22 -8.67
N LYS A 217 -3.64 -23.43 -8.99
CA LYS A 217 -3.21 -24.12 -10.21
C LYS A 217 -3.83 -23.50 -11.47
N ASP A 218 -5.12 -23.18 -11.40
CA ASP A 218 -5.92 -22.79 -12.55
C ASP A 218 -6.32 -21.31 -12.41
N PHE A 219 -6.07 -20.53 -13.44
CA PHE A 219 -6.48 -19.13 -13.56
C PHE A 219 -6.71 -18.78 -15.04
N THR A 220 -7.55 -17.77 -15.29
CA THR A 220 -7.80 -17.29 -16.65
C THR A 220 -6.79 -16.20 -17.04
N ASP A 221 -6.64 -15.98 -18.34
CA ASP A 221 -5.83 -14.89 -18.87
C ASP A 221 -6.34 -13.51 -18.38
N LEU A 222 -7.67 -13.33 -18.27
CA LEU A 222 -8.24 -12.11 -17.72
C LEU A 222 -7.92 -11.91 -16.24
N GLU A 223 -7.96 -12.97 -15.42
CA GLU A 223 -7.52 -12.90 -14.00
C GLU A 223 -6.06 -12.45 -13.90
N ALA A 224 -5.17 -13.05 -14.70
CA ALA A 224 -3.75 -12.72 -14.67
C ALA A 224 -3.47 -11.28 -15.13
N ARG A 225 -4.09 -10.83 -16.22
CA ARG A 225 -3.95 -9.45 -16.71
C ARG A 225 -4.57 -8.43 -15.75
N THR A 226 -5.67 -8.77 -15.11
CA THR A 226 -6.29 -7.90 -14.10
C THR A 226 -5.39 -7.76 -12.87
N LEU A 227 -4.77 -8.85 -12.41
CA LEU A 227 -3.78 -8.79 -11.33
C LEU A 227 -2.56 -7.97 -11.74
N ASP A 228 -2.02 -8.18 -12.93
CA ASP A 228 -0.86 -7.44 -13.45
C ASP A 228 -1.14 -5.93 -13.46
N LEU A 229 -2.31 -5.52 -13.95
CA LEU A 229 -2.68 -4.12 -13.96
C LEU A 229 -2.90 -3.54 -12.56
N LEU A 230 -3.41 -4.32 -11.61
CA LEU A 230 -3.43 -3.91 -10.21
C LEU A 230 -2.02 -3.64 -9.65
N LEU A 231 -1.06 -4.49 -10.01
CA LEU A 231 0.34 -4.27 -9.63
C LEU A 231 0.89 -2.99 -10.27
N VAL A 232 0.60 -2.73 -11.55
CA VAL A 232 0.94 -1.47 -12.24
C VAL A 232 0.37 -0.26 -11.50
N LEU A 233 -0.93 -0.26 -11.19
CA LEU A 233 -1.61 0.87 -10.53
C LEU A 233 -1.13 1.13 -9.09
N GLN A 234 -0.57 0.13 -8.42
CA GLN A 234 -0.11 0.22 -7.04
C GLN A 234 1.42 0.35 -6.91
N ALA A 235 2.17 0.28 -8.01
CA ALA A 235 3.63 0.27 -8.02
C ALA A 235 4.25 1.49 -7.36
N GLU A 236 3.65 2.68 -7.53
CA GLU A 236 4.16 3.94 -6.99
C GLU A 236 3.02 4.90 -6.61
N HIS A 237 3.24 5.75 -5.61
CA HIS A 237 2.26 6.78 -5.21
C HIS A 237 2.90 7.99 -4.51
N GLY A 238 4.04 8.43 -5.00
CA GLY A 238 4.76 9.61 -4.53
C GLY A 238 5.63 9.39 -3.29
N GLY A 239 6.64 10.22 -3.16
CA GLY A 239 7.61 10.16 -2.06
C GLY A 239 7.04 10.46 -0.67
N GLY A 240 5.87 11.09 -0.61
CA GLY A 240 5.15 11.41 0.63
C GLY A 240 4.18 10.32 1.10
N ASN A 241 4.02 9.21 0.36
CA ASN A 241 3.30 8.05 0.85
C ASN A 241 3.99 7.49 2.09
N ASN A 242 3.25 7.11 3.13
CA ASN A 242 3.83 6.81 4.44
C ASN A 242 4.93 5.75 4.39
N SER A 243 4.72 4.63 3.71
CA SER A 243 5.74 3.58 3.58
C SER A 243 6.92 4.00 2.71
N THR A 244 6.68 4.73 1.63
CA THR A 244 7.73 5.29 0.76
C THR A 244 8.56 6.33 1.52
N PHE A 245 7.93 7.20 2.30
CA PHE A 245 8.61 8.17 3.13
C PHE A 245 9.45 7.48 4.23
N THR A 246 8.93 6.41 4.82
CA THR A 246 9.67 5.58 5.79
C THR A 246 10.94 5.00 5.15
N VAL A 247 10.85 4.45 3.93
CA VAL A 247 12.01 3.98 3.17
C VAL A 247 13.01 5.10 2.91
N ARG A 248 12.56 6.30 2.51
CA ARG A 248 13.43 7.46 2.31
C ARG A 248 14.12 7.88 3.60
N VAL A 249 13.37 8.03 4.70
CA VAL A 249 13.93 8.40 6.01
C VAL A 249 15.00 7.41 6.44
N THR A 250 14.72 6.11 6.36
CA THR A 250 15.66 5.06 6.73
C THR A 250 16.88 5.06 5.79
N SER A 251 16.66 5.19 4.48
CA SER A 251 17.73 5.25 3.47
C SER A 251 18.65 6.45 3.66
N SER A 252 18.12 7.60 4.12
CA SER A 252 18.90 8.81 4.32
C SER A 252 20.01 8.67 5.35
N THR A 253 19.97 7.63 6.19
CA THR A 253 21.02 7.30 7.16
C THR A 253 22.20 6.55 6.53
N GLY A 254 22.06 6.06 5.29
CA GLY A 254 23.06 5.25 4.62
C GLY A 254 23.01 3.75 4.98
N THR A 255 21.96 3.28 5.66
CA THR A 255 21.80 1.86 6.02
C THR A 255 21.57 0.97 4.78
N ASP A 256 21.66 -0.34 4.97
CA ASP A 256 21.47 -1.35 3.92
C ASP A 256 20.05 -1.34 3.31
N THR A 257 19.90 -1.99 2.17
CA THR A 257 18.64 -2.05 1.43
C THR A 257 17.58 -2.86 2.17
N TYR A 258 17.95 -3.96 2.77
CA TYR A 258 17.01 -4.88 3.42
C TYR A 258 16.36 -4.26 4.66
N SER A 259 17.15 -3.57 5.49
CA SER A 259 16.65 -2.79 6.64
C SER A 259 15.70 -1.67 6.20
N SER A 260 16.02 -0.94 5.14
CA SER A 260 15.18 0.13 4.61
C SER A 260 13.84 -0.39 4.08
N ILE A 261 13.86 -1.51 3.34
CA ILE A 261 12.64 -2.13 2.80
C ILE A 261 11.81 -2.77 3.91
N ALA A 262 12.43 -3.44 4.88
CA ALA A 262 11.72 -3.98 6.04
C ALA A 262 10.99 -2.88 6.85
N ALA A 263 11.58 -1.69 6.99
CA ALA A 263 10.92 -0.54 7.59
C ALA A 263 9.68 -0.08 6.78
N GLY A 264 9.79 -0.06 5.44
CA GLY A 264 8.66 0.21 4.54
C GLY A 264 7.54 -0.82 4.67
N ILE A 265 7.88 -2.12 4.76
CA ILE A 265 6.91 -3.20 5.00
C ILE A 265 6.21 -3.01 6.35
N GLY A 266 6.96 -2.66 7.40
CA GLY A 266 6.40 -2.36 8.73
C GLY A 266 5.41 -1.20 8.70
N SER A 267 5.72 -0.13 7.97
CA SER A 267 4.81 0.99 7.77
C SER A 267 3.54 0.57 7.01
N LEU A 268 3.68 -0.18 5.91
CA LEU A 268 2.55 -0.63 5.11
C LEU A 268 1.65 -1.61 5.86
N LYS A 269 2.20 -2.45 6.75
CA LYS A 269 1.46 -3.41 7.58
C LYS A 269 0.44 -2.73 8.48
N GLY A 270 0.62 -1.46 8.83
CA GLY A 270 -0.27 -0.72 9.72
C GLY A 270 -1.71 -0.65 9.19
N PRO A 271 -2.74 -0.88 10.04
CA PRO A 271 -4.14 -0.92 9.61
C PRO A 271 -4.65 0.41 9.02
N LEU A 272 -4.03 1.53 9.37
CA LEU A 272 -4.36 2.85 8.84
C LEU A 272 -3.71 3.14 7.47
N HIS A 273 -2.83 2.23 6.98
CA HIS A 273 -2.16 2.36 5.69
C HIS A 273 -2.53 1.23 4.74
N GLY A 274 -1.93 0.05 4.88
CA GLY A 274 -2.16 -1.07 3.94
C GLY A 274 -3.39 -1.93 4.24
N GLY A 275 -4.07 -1.73 5.36
CA GLY A 275 -5.27 -2.50 5.73
C GLY A 275 -6.59 -1.94 5.19
N ALA A 276 -6.56 -0.88 4.38
CA ALA A 276 -7.77 -0.19 3.94
C ALA A 276 -8.69 -1.06 3.07
N ASN A 277 -8.13 -1.85 2.14
CA ASN A 277 -8.94 -2.68 1.25
C ASN A 277 -9.66 -3.83 1.98
N ILE A 278 -9.08 -4.41 3.03
CA ILE A 278 -9.75 -5.42 3.87
C ILE A 278 -10.97 -4.80 4.54
N GLN A 279 -10.84 -3.57 5.07
CA GLN A 279 -11.97 -2.85 5.67
C GLN A 279 -13.08 -2.55 4.67
N VAL A 280 -12.73 -2.28 3.40
CA VAL A 280 -13.73 -2.10 2.32
C VAL A 280 -14.47 -3.40 2.05
N VAL A 281 -13.77 -4.51 1.94
CA VAL A 281 -14.37 -5.83 1.68
C VAL A 281 -15.30 -6.24 2.80
N ASP A 282 -14.87 -6.11 4.06
CA ASP A 282 -15.68 -6.42 5.23
C ASP A 282 -16.94 -5.53 5.28
N MET A 283 -16.79 -4.23 4.96
CA MET A 283 -17.92 -3.32 4.85
C MET A 283 -18.87 -3.71 3.72
N PHE A 284 -18.35 -4.09 2.56
CA PHE A 284 -19.16 -4.51 1.41
C PHE A 284 -19.96 -5.77 1.72
N HIS A 285 -19.34 -6.78 2.33
CA HIS A 285 -20.05 -7.98 2.79
C HIS A 285 -21.15 -7.64 3.80
N HIS A 286 -20.82 -6.80 4.77
CA HIS A 286 -21.80 -6.34 5.75
C HIS A 286 -22.98 -5.61 5.10
N LEU A 287 -22.73 -4.75 4.11
CA LEU A 287 -23.80 -4.04 3.40
C LEU A 287 -24.68 -5.02 2.58
N LYS A 288 -24.11 -6.02 1.94
CA LYS A 288 -24.86 -7.06 1.23
C LYS A 288 -25.82 -7.84 2.13
N GLU A 289 -25.44 -8.08 3.37
CA GLU A 289 -26.24 -8.80 4.37
C GLU A 289 -27.33 -7.95 5.00
N ASN A 290 -27.15 -6.63 5.06
CA ASN A 290 -28.03 -5.72 5.83
C ASN A 290 -28.88 -4.78 4.98
N ILE A 291 -28.73 -4.77 3.67
CA ILE A 291 -29.57 -4.06 2.69
C ILE A 291 -30.39 -5.11 1.94
N ALA A 292 -31.69 -5.03 2.09
CA ALA A 292 -32.60 -6.04 1.53
C ALA A 292 -32.76 -5.88 0.01
N ASP A 293 -32.89 -4.66 -0.48
CA ASP A 293 -32.99 -4.36 -1.90
C ASP A 293 -31.79 -3.51 -2.36
N TRP A 294 -30.86 -4.16 -3.06
CA TRP A 294 -29.63 -3.53 -3.56
C TRP A 294 -29.87 -2.43 -4.61
N LYS A 295 -31.10 -2.26 -5.07
CA LYS A 295 -31.49 -1.18 -6.00
C LYS A 295 -32.21 -0.03 -5.30
N ASN A 296 -32.57 -0.21 -4.03
CA ASN A 296 -33.31 0.80 -3.25
C ASN A 296 -32.36 1.87 -2.69
N VAL A 297 -32.32 2.99 -3.38
CA VAL A 297 -31.44 4.14 -3.03
C VAL A 297 -31.76 4.68 -1.63
N ASP A 298 -33.03 4.75 -1.21
CA ASP A 298 -33.41 5.29 0.09
C ASP A 298 -32.97 4.39 1.24
N GLU A 299 -33.02 3.07 1.04
CA GLU A 299 -32.51 2.10 2.01
C GLU A 299 -31.00 2.23 2.18
N ILE A 300 -30.27 2.30 1.06
CA ILE A 300 -28.80 2.49 1.05
C ILE A 300 -28.42 3.79 1.75
N ASP A 301 -29.06 4.91 1.40
CA ASP A 301 -28.77 6.21 2.00
C ASP A 301 -29.04 6.21 3.51
N THR A 302 -30.16 5.64 3.94
CA THR A 302 -30.51 5.50 5.35
C THR A 302 -29.42 4.71 6.09
N TYR A 303 -28.94 3.62 5.50
CA TYR A 303 -27.90 2.80 6.11
C TYR A 303 -26.57 3.55 6.21
N PHE A 304 -26.14 4.23 5.15
CA PHE A 304 -24.93 5.06 5.19
C PHE A 304 -25.00 6.18 6.22
N MET A 305 -26.16 6.85 6.35
CA MET A 305 -26.32 7.88 7.38
C MET A 305 -26.21 7.31 8.80
N ARG A 306 -26.73 6.10 9.05
CA ARG A 306 -26.55 5.41 10.34
C ARG A 306 -25.06 5.05 10.58
N MET A 307 -24.33 4.63 9.54
CA MET A 307 -22.88 4.37 9.65
C MET A 307 -22.13 5.66 10.02
N LEU A 308 -22.39 6.77 9.31
CA LEU A 308 -21.75 8.06 9.55
C LEU A 308 -22.05 8.62 10.95
N ASN A 309 -23.26 8.36 11.46
CA ASN A 309 -23.69 8.72 12.81
C ASN A 309 -23.14 7.76 13.90
N LYS A 310 -22.35 6.75 13.54
CA LYS A 310 -21.80 5.72 14.46
C LYS A 310 -22.87 4.80 15.08
N GLU A 311 -23.97 4.58 14.37
CA GLU A 311 -25.10 3.78 14.82
C GLU A 311 -25.14 2.38 14.18
N ALA A 312 -24.40 2.18 13.08
CA ALA A 312 -24.37 0.92 12.33
C ALA A 312 -22.93 0.47 12.03
N TYR A 313 -22.81 -0.77 11.57
CA TYR A 313 -21.54 -1.43 11.26
C TYR A 313 -20.59 -1.41 12.45
N ASN A 314 -19.33 -1.03 12.27
CA ASN A 314 -18.31 -0.97 13.32
C ASN A 314 -18.32 0.31 14.17
N LYS A 315 -19.31 1.18 13.98
CA LYS A 315 -19.55 2.42 14.76
C LYS A 315 -18.38 3.43 14.75
N THR A 316 -17.50 3.37 13.75
CA THR A 316 -16.40 4.32 13.61
C THR A 316 -16.83 5.66 13.01
N GLY A 317 -17.94 5.70 12.29
CA GLY A 317 -18.38 6.86 11.52
C GLY A 317 -17.66 7.01 10.19
N LEU A 318 -17.06 5.93 9.68
CA LEU A 318 -16.31 5.90 8.43
C LEU A 318 -17.03 5.07 7.37
N ILE A 319 -16.94 5.49 6.12
CA ILE A 319 -17.22 4.69 4.93
C ILE A 319 -15.86 4.41 4.30
N TYR A 320 -15.41 3.17 4.38
CA TYR A 320 -14.08 2.77 3.91
C TYR A 320 -13.99 2.83 2.38
N GLY A 321 -12.83 3.16 1.85
CA GLY A 321 -12.62 3.34 0.42
C GLY A 321 -13.12 4.67 -0.14
N ILE A 322 -13.73 5.53 0.69
CA ILE A 322 -14.19 6.88 0.33
C ILE A 322 -13.28 7.92 0.98
N GLY A 323 -12.68 8.78 0.16
CA GLY A 323 -11.73 9.82 0.56
C GLY A 323 -10.29 9.44 0.28
N HIS A 324 -9.49 10.46 0.02
CA HIS A 324 -8.05 10.34 -0.21
C HIS A 324 -7.33 11.59 0.27
N ALA A 325 -6.05 11.43 0.63
CA ALA A 325 -5.23 12.55 1.13
C ALA A 325 -4.97 13.66 0.08
N VAL A 326 -5.00 13.32 -1.21
CA VAL A 326 -4.73 14.24 -2.32
C VAL A 326 -5.94 14.32 -3.27
N TYR A 327 -6.48 13.19 -3.69
CA TYR A 327 -7.57 13.14 -4.66
C TYR A 327 -8.92 13.49 -4.03
N THR A 328 -9.63 14.43 -4.65
CA THR A 328 -10.95 14.87 -4.17
C THR A 328 -12.05 14.71 -5.22
N ILE A 329 -11.70 14.68 -6.52
CA ILE A 329 -12.65 14.50 -7.62
C ILE A 329 -12.65 13.05 -8.11
N SER A 330 -11.47 12.51 -8.39
CA SER A 330 -11.29 11.10 -8.79
C SER A 330 -9.90 10.61 -8.41
N ASP A 331 -9.77 9.32 -8.12
CA ASP A 331 -8.48 8.61 -8.05
C ASP A 331 -8.29 7.90 -9.40
N PRO A 332 -7.25 8.23 -10.20
CA PRO A 332 -7.06 7.64 -11.52
C PRO A 332 -6.95 6.12 -11.49
N ARG A 333 -6.40 5.58 -10.39
CA ARG A 333 -6.28 4.14 -10.19
C ARG A 333 -7.64 3.46 -10.01
N ALA A 334 -8.55 4.10 -9.26
CA ALA A 334 -9.91 3.60 -9.06
C ALA A 334 -10.72 3.65 -10.35
N VAL A 335 -10.52 4.70 -11.17
CA VAL A 335 -11.20 4.85 -12.48
C VAL A 335 -10.84 3.68 -13.40
N VAL A 336 -9.55 3.42 -13.60
CA VAL A 336 -9.07 2.32 -14.47
C VAL A 336 -9.48 0.96 -13.89
N LEU A 337 -9.30 0.76 -12.58
CA LEU A 337 -9.62 -0.51 -11.95
C LEU A 337 -11.11 -0.85 -12.04
N LYS A 338 -11.98 0.16 -11.97
CA LYS A 338 -13.43 0.00 -12.13
C LYS A 338 -13.81 -0.58 -13.50
N GLU A 339 -13.13 -0.16 -14.57
CA GLU A 339 -13.35 -0.69 -15.92
C GLU A 339 -13.05 -2.20 -15.99
N LEU A 340 -11.89 -2.58 -15.48
CA LEU A 340 -11.48 -3.99 -15.43
C LEU A 340 -12.34 -4.84 -14.50
N ALA A 341 -12.74 -4.28 -13.35
CA ALA A 341 -13.61 -4.96 -12.41
C ALA A 341 -14.95 -5.32 -13.06
N ARG A 342 -15.47 -4.47 -13.95
CA ARG A 342 -16.70 -4.73 -14.72
C ARG A 342 -16.52 -5.91 -15.67
N ASP A 343 -15.43 -5.97 -16.42
CA ASP A 343 -15.16 -7.05 -17.37
C ASP A 343 -14.96 -8.38 -16.63
N LEU A 344 -14.23 -8.36 -15.53
CA LEU A 344 -14.02 -9.53 -14.68
C LEU A 344 -15.32 -9.99 -14.01
N ALA A 345 -16.16 -9.08 -13.54
CA ALA A 345 -17.46 -9.39 -12.96
C ALA A 345 -18.36 -10.12 -13.98
N LYS A 346 -18.32 -9.70 -15.25
CA LYS A 346 -19.03 -10.37 -16.33
C LYS A 346 -18.50 -11.78 -16.57
N GLU A 347 -17.17 -11.99 -16.61
CA GLU A 347 -16.56 -13.32 -16.74
C GLU A 347 -16.97 -14.25 -15.58
N LYS A 348 -17.09 -13.68 -14.37
CA LYS A 348 -17.38 -14.43 -13.14
C LYS A 348 -18.88 -14.55 -12.81
N GLY A 349 -19.77 -13.95 -13.62
CA GLY A 349 -21.21 -13.95 -13.35
C GLY A 349 -21.59 -13.17 -12.08
N ARG A 350 -20.84 -12.10 -11.77
CA ARG A 350 -21.03 -11.25 -10.58
C ARG A 350 -21.45 -9.81 -10.93
N GLU A 351 -22.10 -9.61 -12.07
CA GLU A 351 -22.50 -8.28 -12.57
C GLU A 351 -23.47 -7.58 -11.62
N GLU A 352 -24.34 -8.31 -10.95
CA GLU A 352 -25.30 -7.72 -9.99
C GLU A 352 -24.58 -7.18 -8.75
N GLU A 353 -23.59 -7.90 -8.22
CA GLU A 353 -22.77 -7.43 -7.13
C GLU A 353 -21.91 -6.22 -7.53
N PHE A 354 -21.38 -6.23 -8.76
CA PHE A 354 -20.62 -5.09 -9.28
C PHE A 354 -21.52 -3.85 -9.43
N ALA A 355 -22.72 -3.99 -9.96
CA ALA A 355 -23.69 -2.90 -10.08
C ALA A 355 -24.09 -2.33 -8.70
N PHE A 356 -24.22 -3.20 -7.69
CA PHE A 356 -24.44 -2.77 -6.32
C PHE A 356 -23.24 -1.99 -5.78
N LEU A 357 -22.02 -2.44 -6.02
CA LEU A 357 -20.80 -1.74 -5.61
C LEU A 357 -20.69 -0.36 -6.27
N GLU A 358 -21.04 -0.21 -7.56
CA GLU A 358 -21.09 1.08 -8.25
C GLU A 358 -22.16 2.01 -7.64
N LEU A 359 -23.32 1.47 -7.28
CA LEU A 359 -24.35 2.25 -6.61
C LEU A 359 -23.90 2.69 -5.21
N LEU A 360 -23.28 1.80 -4.44
CA LEU A 360 -22.71 2.15 -3.12
C LEU A 360 -21.67 3.26 -3.23
N GLU A 361 -20.78 3.25 -4.25
CA GLU A 361 -19.81 4.32 -4.48
C GLU A 361 -20.51 5.69 -4.61
N SER A 362 -21.48 5.78 -5.50
CA SER A 362 -22.18 7.04 -5.77
C SER A 362 -22.96 7.53 -4.54
N ARG A 363 -23.66 6.63 -3.85
CA ARG A 363 -24.46 6.97 -2.66
C ARG A 363 -23.58 7.35 -1.48
N ALA A 364 -22.46 6.66 -1.28
CA ALA A 364 -21.49 6.97 -0.22
C ALA A 364 -20.94 8.40 -0.33
N ILE A 365 -20.58 8.81 -1.56
CA ILE A 365 -20.09 10.18 -1.83
C ILE A 365 -21.17 11.23 -1.49
N GLU A 366 -22.42 10.99 -1.90
CA GLU A 366 -23.51 11.91 -1.62
C GLU A 366 -23.88 11.97 -0.13
N CYS A 367 -23.97 10.83 0.54
CA CYS A 367 -24.26 10.76 1.98
C CYS A 367 -23.15 11.42 2.81
N PHE A 368 -21.88 11.24 2.43
CA PHE A 368 -20.76 11.91 3.08
C PHE A 368 -20.85 13.44 2.95
N ALA A 369 -21.16 13.94 1.76
CA ALA A 369 -21.33 15.38 1.52
C ALA A 369 -22.49 15.96 2.36
N LYS A 370 -23.62 15.27 2.42
CA LYS A 370 -24.77 15.65 3.26
C LYS A 370 -24.41 15.68 4.74
N HIS A 371 -23.76 14.62 5.25
CA HIS A 371 -23.42 14.49 6.67
C HIS A 371 -22.45 15.58 7.14
N LYS A 372 -21.43 15.89 6.33
CA LYS A 372 -20.42 16.92 6.66
C LYS A 372 -20.90 18.35 6.46
N GLY A 373 -22.02 18.57 5.77
CA GLY A 373 -22.53 19.90 5.42
C GLY A 373 -21.53 20.75 4.63
N THR A 374 -20.61 20.10 3.91
CA THR A 374 -19.52 20.77 3.19
C THR A 374 -19.65 20.59 1.69
N LYS A 375 -19.21 21.62 0.94
CA LYS A 375 -19.03 21.51 -0.52
C LYS A 375 -17.75 20.76 -0.92
N LYS A 376 -16.98 20.29 0.08
CA LYS A 376 -15.73 19.56 -0.19
C LYS A 376 -16.09 18.20 -0.80
N ARG A 377 -15.67 18.01 -2.05
CA ARG A 377 -15.85 16.73 -2.76
C ARG A 377 -14.93 15.68 -2.17
N VAL A 378 -15.39 14.44 -2.19
CA VAL A 378 -14.60 13.24 -1.91
C VAL A 378 -14.80 12.26 -3.05
N SER A 379 -13.82 11.42 -3.31
CA SER A 379 -13.89 10.35 -4.31
C SER A 379 -13.64 9.00 -3.66
N SER A 380 -14.03 7.93 -4.33
CA SER A 380 -13.50 6.60 -4.05
C SER A 380 -11.99 6.58 -4.31
N ASN A 381 -11.27 5.75 -3.58
CA ASN A 381 -9.87 5.45 -3.82
C ASN A 381 -9.71 4.03 -4.38
N VAL A 382 -8.46 3.64 -4.73
CA VAL A 382 -8.19 2.34 -5.36
C VAL A 382 -8.67 1.14 -4.52
N ASP A 383 -8.69 1.28 -3.18
CA ASP A 383 -9.09 0.20 -2.28
C ASP A 383 -10.58 -0.12 -2.38
N PHE A 384 -11.40 0.81 -2.85
CA PHE A 384 -12.85 0.59 -3.02
C PHE A 384 -13.17 -0.56 -3.98
N TYR A 385 -12.36 -0.73 -5.02
CA TYR A 385 -12.55 -1.79 -6.03
C TYR A 385 -11.56 -2.95 -5.90
N SER A 386 -10.35 -2.72 -5.36
CA SER A 386 -9.29 -3.73 -5.38
C SER A 386 -9.65 -5.00 -4.62
N GLY A 387 -10.31 -4.88 -3.47
CA GLY A 387 -10.74 -6.04 -2.70
C GLY A 387 -11.77 -6.91 -3.42
N PHE A 388 -12.74 -6.29 -4.10
CA PHE A 388 -13.72 -7.01 -4.91
C PHE A 388 -13.07 -7.74 -6.10
N VAL A 389 -12.07 -7.12 -6.73
CA VAL A 389 -11.29 -7.75 -7.79
C VAL A 389 -10.49 -8.94 -7.24
N TYR A 390 -9.85 -8.80 -6.10
CA TYR A 390 -9.13 -9.91 -5.46
C TYR A 390 -10.04 -11.10 -5.15
N GLU A 391 -11.26 -10.85 -4.66
CA GLU A 391 -12.25 -11.90 -4.44
C GLU A 391 -12.64 -12.63 -5.76
N MET A 392 -12.88 -11.87 -6.83
CA MET A 392 -13.21 -12.45 -8.14
C MET A 392 -12.09 -13.31 -8.71
N ILE A 393 -10.84 -12.93 -8.48
CA ILE A 393 -9.66 -13.74 -8.83
C ILE A 393 -9.53 -14.96 -7.89
N GLY A 394 -10.21 -14.96 -6.75
CA GLY A 394 -10.14 -16.03 -5.75
C GLY A 394 -8.92 -15.92 -4.84
N LEU A 395 -8.43 -14.70 -4.60
CA LEU A 395 -7.33 -14.43 -3.69
C LEU A 395 -7.85 -14.27 -2.25
N PRO A 396 -7.18 -14.84 -1.24
CA PRO A 396 -7.58 -14.74 0.15
C PRO A 396 -7.22 -13.39 0.76
N GLN A 397 -7.99 -12.94 1.75
CA GLN A 397 -7.78 -11.62 2.39
C GLN A 397 -6.41 -11.48 3.06
N GLU A 398 -5.84 -12.57 3.56
CA GLU A 398 -4.53 -12.59 4.22
C GLU A 398 -3.38 -12.09 3.34
N ILE A 399 -3.56 -12.16 2.01
CA ILE A 399 -2.54 -11.70 1.04
C ILE A 399 -2.83 -10.33 0.43
N TYR A 400 -3.92 -9.63 0.75
CA TYR A 400 -4.24 -8.33 0.14
C TYR A 400 -3.19 -7.27 0.43
N THR A 401 -2.79 -7.09 1.69
CA THR A 401 -1.69 -6.18 2.03
C THR A 401 -0.33 -6.65 1.50
N PRO A 402 0.03 -7.95 1.56
CA PRO A 402 1.20 -8.47 0.85
C PRO A 402 1.22 -8.20 -0.66
N LEU A 403 0.08 -8.31 -1.36
CA LEU A 403 -0.03 -7.93 -2.78
C LEU A 403 0.30 -6.47 -3.02
N PHE A 404 -0.20 -5.60 -2.14
CA PHE A 404 0.14 -4.18 -2.18
C PHE A 404 1.64 -3.96 -1.99
N ALA A 405 2.29 -4.71 -1.08
CA ALA A 405 3.75 -4.67 -0.89
C ALA A 405 4.49 -5.16 -2.14
N MET A 406 3.99 -6.25 -2.78
CA MET A 406 4.55 -6.82 -4.02
C MET A 406 4.54 -5.83 -5.17
N ALA A 407 3.52 -5.00 -5.28
CA ALA A 407 3.48 -3.91 -6.26
C ALA A 407 4.42 -2.77 -5.86
N ARG A 408 4.34 -2.31 -4.60
CA ARG A 408 5.00 -1.11 -4.11
C ARG A 408 6.50 -1.24 -3.91
N ILE A 409 7.05 -2.46 -3.85
CA ILE A 409 8.50 -2.68 -3.75
C ILE A 409 9.26 -1.95 -4.87
N VAL A 410 8.68 -1.85 -6.06
CA VAL A 410 9.26 -1.13 -7.20
C VAL A 410 9.43 0.36 -6.88
N GLY A 411 8.37 1.01 -6.38
CA GLY A 411 8.42 2.41 -5.96
C GLY A 411 9.39 2.63 -4.79
N TRP A 412 9.38 1.73 -3.79
CA TRP A 412 10.31 1.84 -2.66
C TRP A 412 11.76 1.79 -3.08
N THR A 413 12.12 0.83 -3.95
CA THR A 413 13.50 0.68 -4.44
C THR A 413 13.91 1.84 -5.34
N ALA A 414 13.03 2.32 -6.22
CA ALA A 414 13.27 3.51 -7.03
C ALA A 414 13.52 4.77 -6.18
N HIS A 415 12.71 4.97 -5.13
CA HIS A 415 12.90 6.09 -4.20
C HIS A 415 14.16 5.95 -3.35
N ARG A 416 14.54 4.73 -2.96
CA ARG A 416 15.80 4.48 -2.26
C ARG A 416 17.01 4.78 -3.14
N ILE A 417 17.02 4.32 -4.40
CA ILE A 417 18.07 4.62 -5.36
C ILE A 417 18.21 6.14 -5.53
N GLU A 418 17.07 6.86 -5.67
CA GLU A 418 17.07 8.31 -5.78
C GLU A 418 17.64 8.98 -4.53
N GLU A 419 17.20 8.58 -3.31
CA GLU A 419 17.62 9.16 -2.04
C GLU A 419 19.13 9.03 -1.81
N LEU A 420 19.71 7.90 -2.21
CA LEU A 420 21.14 7.64 -2.03
C LEU A 420 22.04 8.23 -3.13
N ASN A 421 21.43 8.73 -4.24
CA ASN A 421 22.16 9.28 -5.37
C ASN A 421 22.04 10.82 -5.51
N PHE A 422 21.48 11.51 -4.51
CA PHE A 422 21.51 12.99 -4.49
C PHE A 422 22.91 13.53 -4.21
N ASP A 423 23.29 14.58 -4.93
CA ASP A 423 24.43 15.38 -4.55
C ASP A 423 24.09 16.15 -3.25
N GLY A 424 24.99 16.06 -2.26
CA GLY A 424 24.80 16.71 -0.96
C GLY A 424 23.68 16.12 -0.10
N LYS A 425 23.47 14.79 -0.22
CA LYS A 425 22.50 14.03 0.60
C LYS A 425 22.65 14.33 2.10
N ARG A 426 21.52 14.39 2.79
CA ARG A 426 21.45 14.67 4.24
C ARG A 426 20.48 13.70 4.90
N ILE A 427 20.74 13.39 6.18
CA ILE A 427 19.78 12.65 7.00
C ILE A 427 18.50 13.48 7.14
N ILE A 428 17.35 12.85 6.84
CA ILE A 428 16.03 13.44 7.03
C ILE A 428 15.77 13.51 8.54
N ARG A 429 15.75 14.73 9.10
CA ARG A 429 15.72 14.95 10.54
C ARG A 429 14.78 16.12 10.89
N PRO A 430 13.50 15.84 11.17
CA PRO A 430 12.55 16.87 11.62
C PRO A 430 12.87 17.34 13.04
N ALA A 431 12.38 18.53 13.42
CA ALA A 431 12.45 19.03 14.78
C ALA A 431 11.20 18.65 15.57
N TYR A 432 11.38 18.39 16.87
CA TYR A 432 10.31 18.24 17.85
C TYR A 432 10.46 19.29 18.95
N LYS A 433 9.34 19.94 19.32
CA LYS A 433 9.29 20.86 20.45
C LYS A 433 9.01 20.11 21.74
N ASN A 434 9.95 20.13 22.69
CA ASN A 434 9.67 19.67 24.04
C ASN A 434 8.76 20.70 24.74
N VAL A 435 7.70 20.21 25.36
CA VAL A 435 6.69 21.02 26.06
C VAL A 435 6.70 20.81 27.58
N LEU A 436 7.69 20.08 28.09
CA LEU A 436 7.92 19.93 29.53
C LEU A 436 8.89 21.02 30.03
N GLU A 437 8.66 21.51 31.24
CA GLU A 437 9.62 22.33 31.97
C GLU A 437 10.78 21.46 32.47
N GLU A 438 11.94 22.09 32.67
CA GLU A 438 13.12 21.44 33.27
C GLU A 438 12.80 21.01 34.69
N GLN A 439 13.16 19.78 35.04
CA GLN A 439 12.96 19.20 36.37
C GLN A 439 14.33 18.88 37.00
N PRO A 440 14.53 19.17 38.27
CA PRO A 440 15.74 18.77 38.97
C PRO A 440 15.76 17.24 39.16
N TYR A 441 16.92 16.65 38.96
CA TYR A 441 17.11 15.24 39.34
C TYR A 441 17.23 15.12 40.85
N LEU A 442 16.30 14.35 41.46
CA LEU A 442 16.34 14.06 42.87
C LEU A 442 16.99 12.67 43.11
N PRO A 443 17.83 12.51 44.17
CA PRO A 443 18.30 11.20 44.59
C PRO A 443 17.15 10.25 44.94
N ILE A 444 17.39 8.94 44.86
CA ILE A 444 16.30 7.94 45.07
C ILE A 444 15.71 8.02 46.50
N ALA A 445 16.49 8.48 47.47
CA ALA A 445 16.04 8.63 48.84
C ALA A 445 15.10 9.83 49.06
N ASP A 446 15.07 10.76 48.12
CA ASP A 446 14.33 12.03 48.19
C ASP A 446 13.09 12.07 47.27
N ARG A 447 12.69 10.92 46.74
CA ARG A 447 11.55 10.76 45.80
C ARG A 447 10.33 10.19 46.50
#